data_3f3b8463269e3cd54f7c542617f425e7
#
_entry.id   3f3b8463269e3cd54f7c542617f425e7
#
_cell.length_a   1.000
_cell.length_b   1.000
_cell.length_c   1.000
_cell.angle_alpha   90.00
_cell.angle_beta   90.00
_cell.angle_gamma   90.00
#
_symmetry.space_group_name_H-M   'P 1'
#
loop_
_entity.id
_entity.type
_entity.pdbx_description
1 polymer ?
#
loop_
_entity_poly.entity_id
_entity_poly.type
_entity_poly.pdbx_seq_one_letter_code
_entity_poly.pdbx_strand_id
1 'polypeptide(L)'
;MKLTGMVPVFYNADVETSKQVIKACYEGGVRAFEFTNRGDFAHETFAALSRWVAEECPEMVLGVGSVVDAPTAALYIQLGANFIVGPLFNPDVAKVCNRRLVPYTPGCGTVTEIGQAQEAGC
;
A
#
# COMPACT_ATOMS: atom_id res chain seq x y z
N MET A 1 2.65 -10.45 -5.32
CA MET A 1 3.22 -9.33 -6.12
C MET A 1 4.15 -9.79 -7.23
N LYS A 2 5.09 -10.69 -7.00
CA LYS A 2 6.03 -11.16 -8.05
C LYS A 2 5.39 -11.83 -9.26
N LEU A 3 4.18 -12.41 -9.12
CA LEU A 3 3.53 -13.18 -10.18
C LEU A 3 2.77 -12.32 -11.21
N THR A 4 2.46 -11.07 -10.89
CA THR A 4 1.63 -10.21 -11.76
C THR A 4 2.40 -9.10 -12.46
N GLY A 5 3.61 -8.78 -11.98
CA GLY A 5 4.52 -7.81 -12.61
C GLY A 5 4.02 -6.36 -12.68
N MET A 6 2.83 -6.06 -12.14
CA MET A 6 2.22 -4.74 -12.21
C MET A 6 1.52 -4.39 -10.89
N VAL A 7 1.72 -3.16 -10.45
CA VAL A 7 1.04 -2.57 -9.29
C VAL A 7 0.49 -1.20 -9.73
N PRO A 8 -0.77 -1.11 -10.18
CA PRO A 8 -1.40 0.18 -10.42
C PRO A 8 -1.44 1.05 -9.17
N VAL A 9 -1.22 2.35 -9.35
CA VAL A 9 -1.25 3.36 -8.30
C VAL A 9 -2.39 4.31 -8.57
N PHE A 10 -3.26 4.51 -7.59
CA PHE A 10 -4.47 5.30 -7.76
C PHE A 10 -4.94 5.97 -6.48
N TYR A 11 -5.57 7.12 -6.63
CA TYR A 11 -6.29 7.80 -5.57
C TYR A 11 -7.57 8.45 -6.11
N ASN A 12 -8.66 8.25 -5.41
CA ASN A 12 -9.86 9.06 -5.51
C ASN A 12 -10.54 9.07 -4.13
N ALA A 13 -11.06 10.22 -3.72
CA ALA A 13 -11.78 10.36 -2.46
C ALA A 13 -13.13 9.62 -2.46
N ASP A 14 -13.73 9.46 -3.64
CA ASP A 14 -14.99 8.74 -3.82
C ASP A 14 -14.77 7.22 -3.77
N VAL A 15 -15.42 6.58 -2.81
CA VAL A 15 -15.32 5.13 -2.59
C VAL A 15 -15.84 4.33 -3.78
N GLU A 16 -16.97 4.74 -4.37
CA GLU A 16 -17.58 4.00 -5.47
C GLU A 16 -16.72 4.07 -6.75
N THR A 17 -16.17 5.23 -7.07
CA THR A 17 -15.22 5.38 -8.17
C THR A 17 -13.98 4.50 -7.95
N SER A 18 -13.43 4.49 -6.74
CA SER A 18 -12.28 3.67 -6.40
C SER A 18 -12.57 2.18 -6.50
N LYS A 19 -13.74 1.71 -6.07
CA LYS A 19 -14.19 0.32 -6.24
C LYS A 19 -14.26 -0.08 -7.72
N GLN A 20 -14.82 0.80 -8.57
CA GLN A 20 -14.91 0.52 -10.01
C GLN A 20 -13.53 0.36 -10.66
N VAL A 21 -12.58 1.22 -10.31
CA VAL A 21 -11.20 1.14 -10.83
C VAL A 21 -10.50 -0.14 -10.36
N ILE A 22 -10.59 -0.46 -9.06
CA ILE A 22 -10.00 -1.69 -8.51
C ILE A 22 -10.61 -2.92 -9.16
N LYS A 23 -11.93 -2.95 -9.32
CA LYS A 23 -12.64 -4.06 -9.96
C LYS A 23 -12.22 -4.25 -11.41
N ALA A 24 -12.13 -3.18 -12.18
CA ALA A 24 -11.68 -3.24 -13.57
C ALA A 24 -10.24 -3.78 -13.67
N CYS A 25 -9.34 -3.34 -12.79
CA CYS A 25 -7.98 -3.87 -12.70
C CYS A 25 -7.97 -5.37 -12.34
N TYR A 26 -8.78 -5.77 -11.36
CA TYR A 26 -8.91 -7.16 -10.92
C TYR A 26 -9.42 -8.08 -12.05
N GLU A 27 -10.45 -7.67 -12.75
CA GLU A 27 -11.01 -8.40 -13.91
C GLU A 27 -9.99 -8.47 -15.06
N GLY A 28 -9.15 -7.45 -15.22
CA GLY A 28 -8.03 -7.44 -16.15
C GLY A 28 -6.81 -8.29 -15.75
N GLY A 29 -6.85 -8.96 -14.60
CA GLY A 29 -5.79 -9.85 -14.13
C GLY A 29 -4.81 -9.23 -13.12
N VAL A 30 -4.99 -7.98 -12.73
CA VAL A 30 -4.17 -7.34 -11.68
C VAL A 30 -4.44 -8.00 -10.32
N ARG A 31 -3.37 -8.24 -9.53
CA ARG A 31 -3.46 -8.88 -8.21
C ARG A 31 -2.76 -8.11 -7.10
N ALA A 32 -2.17 -6.95 -7.43
CA ALA A 32 -1.64 -6.01 -6.44
C ALA A 32 -2.04 -4.60 -6.85
N PHE A 33 -2.54 -3.81 -5.92
CA PHE A 33 -3.05 -2.46 -6.18
C PHE A 33 -2.63 -1.52 -5.04
N GLU A 34 -2.12 -0.36 -5.39
CA GLU A 34 -1.70 0.66 -4.44
C GLU A 34 -2.71 1.82 -4.43
N PHE A 35 -3.40 2.00 -3.31
CA PHE A 35 -4.15 3.22 -3.02
C PHE A 35 -3.21 4.23 -2.35
N THR A 36 -3.29 5.51 -2.69
CA THR A 36 -2.36 6.50 -2.13
C THR A 36 -2.99 7.38 -1.05
N ASN A 37 -2.25 7.62 0.03
CA ASN A 37 -2.62 8.51 1.12
C ASN A 37 -2.37 9.98 0.72
N ARG A 38 -3.22 10.54 -0.15
CA ARG A 38 -3.01 11.89 -0.72
C ARG A 38 -4.02 12.93 -0.29
N GLY A 39 -5.16 12.56 0.20
CA GLY A 39 -6.23 13.48 0.56
C GLY A 39 -6.57 13.40 2.04
N ASP A 40 -7.23 14.43 2.53
CA ASP A 40 -7.84 14.41 3.84
C ASP A 40 -8.83 13.24 3.93
N PHE A 41 -8.85 12.55 5.06
CA PHE A 41 -9.71 11.38 5.29
C PHE A 41 -9.47 10.19 4.34
N ALA A 42 -8.32 10.14 3.63
CA ALA A 42 -7.97 9.01 2.76
C ALA A 42 -8.01 7.67 3.48
N HIS A 43 -7.72 7.64 4.78
CA HIS A 43 -7.79 6.44 5.62
C HIS A 43 -9.22 5.89 5.76
N GLU A 44 -10.25 6.74 5.75
CA GLU A 44 -11.66 6.30 5.79
C GLU A 44 -12.05 5.64 4.47
N THR A 45 -11.67 6.25 3.35
CA THR A 45 -11.84 5.65 2.01
C THR A 45 -11.12 4.31 1.92
N PHE A 46 -9.86 4.26 2.36
CA PHE A 46 -9.09 3.01 2.38
C PHE A 46 -9.75 1.93 3.25
N ALA A 47 -10.25 2.27 4.42
CA ALA A 47 -10.93 1.31 5.30
C ALA A 47 -12.16 0.67 4.62
N ALA A 48 -12.95 1.47 3.90
CA ALA A 48 -14.08 0.97 3.14
C ALA A 48 -13.64 0.06 1.98
N LEU A 49 -12.59 0.48 1.24
CA LEU A 49 -12.02 -0.30 0.14
C LEU A 49 -11.41 -1.63 0.61
N SER A 50 -10.70 -1.62 1.73
CA SER A 50 -10.06 -2.82 2.29
C SER A 50 -11.10 -3.92 2.62
N ARG A 51 -12.21 -3.54 3.25
CA ARG A 51 -13.31 -4.47 3.54
C ARG A 51 -13.96 -5.01 2.25
N TRP A 52 -14.25 -4.12 1.34
CA TRP A 52 -14.88 -4.49 0.06
C TRP A 52 -13.97 -5.39 -0.80
N VAL A 53 -12.67 -5.10 -0.86
CA VAL A 53 -11.70 -5.93 -1.60
C VAL A 53 -11.63 -7.34 -1.02
N ALA A 54 -11.64 -7.48 0.31
CA ALA A 54 -11.62 -8.79 0.96
C ALA A 54 -12.82 -9.66 0.57
N GLU A 55 -13.96 -9.06 0.31
CA GLU A 55 -15.20 -9.75 -0.07
C GLU A 55 -15.31 -9.98 -1.59
N GLU A 56 -15.06 -8.95 -2.40
CA GLU A 56 -15.35 -8.95 -3.83
C GLU A 56 -14.14 -9.26 -4.72
N CYS A 57 -12.93 -9.03 -4.22
CA CYS A 57 -11.68 -9.26 -4.94
C CYS A 57 -10.67 -10.03 -4.06
N PRO A 58 -10.99 -11.25 -3.60
CA PRO A 58 -10.23 -11.94 -2.54
C PRO A 58 -8.78 -12.24 -2.89
N GLU A 59 -8.42 -12.31 -4.17
CA GLU A 59 -7.04 -12.51 -4.62
C GLU A 59 -6.25 -11.18 -4.79
N MET A 60 -6.90 -10.02 -4.59
CA MET A 60 -6.24 -8.73 -4.68
C MET A 60 -5.47 -8.43 -3.40
N VAL A 61 -4.20 -8.11 -3.55
CA VAL A 61 -3.35 -7.55 -2.50
C VAL A 61 -3.47 -6.03 -2.55
N LEU A 62 -4.14 -5.43 -1.56
CA LEU A 62 -4.35 -3.98 -1.48
C LEU A 62 -3.34 -3.37 -0.51
N GLY A 63 -2.51 -2.46 -1.02
CA GLY A 63 -1.56 -1.70 -0.23
C GLY A 63 -1.83 -0.20 -0.25
N VAL A 64 -1.04 0.53 0.49
CA VAL A 64 -1.13 1.99 0.56
C VAL A 64 0.23 2.64 0.31
N GLY A 65 0.22 3.68 -0.52
CA GLY A 65 1.38 4.52 -0.81
C GLY A 65 1.29 5.92 -0.23
N SER A 66 2.34 6.70 -0.45
CA SER A 66 2.51 8.03 0.13
C SER A 66 2.55 8.04 1.66
N VAL A 67 3.09 6.97 2.25
CA VAL A 67 3.27 6.85 3.70
C VAL A 67 4.66 7.34 4.08
N VAL A 68 4.73 8.37 4.92
CA VAL A 68 5.98 9.07 5.24
C VAL A 68 6.47 8.86 6.68
N ASP A 69 5.63 8.30 7.55
CA ASP A 69 5.95 8.11 8.97
C ASP A 69 5.36 6.84 9.56
N ALA A 70 5.91 6.42 10.69
CA ALA A 70 5.52 5.19 11.38
C ALA A 70 4.08 5.21 11.92
N PRO A 71 3.55 6.28 12.53
CA PRO A 71 2.16 6.33 12.96
C PRO A 71 1.17 6.13 11.81
N THR A 72 1.42 6.75 10.65
CA THR A 72 0.58 6.56 9.47
C THR A 72 0.66 5.12 8.95
N ALA A 73 1.85 4.52 8.91
CA ALA A 73 2.00 3.11 8.55
C ALA A 73 1.19 2.20 9.49
N ALA A 74 1.30 2.42 10.80
CA ALA A 74 0.56 1.66 11.80
C ALA A 74 -0.96 1.77 11.62
N LEU A 75 -1.46 2.97 11.32
CA LEU A 75 -2.88 3.21 11.04
C LEU A 75 -3.35 2.37 9.83
N TYR A 76 -2.67 2.47 8.70
CA TYR A 76 -3.07 1.75 7.49
C TYR A 76 -2.95 0.23 7.62
N ILE A 77 -1.94 -0.27 8.33
CA ILE A 77 -1.82 -1.69 8.65
C ILE A 77 -3.03 -2.15 9.49
N GLN A 78 -3.44 -1.34 10.47
CA GLN A 78 -4.63 -1.62 11.28
C GLN A 78 -5.92 -1.63 10.44
N LEU A 79 -5.97 -0.83 9.37
CA LEU A 79 -7.09 -0.79 8.42
C LEU A 79 -7.03 -1.90 7.35
N GLY A 80 -6.03 -2.78 7.40
CA GLY A 80 -5.94 -3.94 6.51
C GLY A 80 -5.00 -3.79 5.32
N ALA A 81 -4.09 -2.80 5.32
CA ALA A 81 -3.09 -2.70 4.26
C ALA A 81 -2.19 -3.94 4.22
N ASN A 82 -2.07 -4.53 3.04
CA ASN A 82 -1.24 -5.71 2.82
C ASN A 82 0.23 -5.37 2.53
N PHE A 83 0.52 -4.15 2.11
CA PHE A 83 1.86 -3.61 1.93
C PHE A 83 1.85 -2.08 2.08
N ILE A 84 3.00 -1.53 2.39
CA ILE A 84 3.22 -0.09 2.57
C ILE A 84 4.23 0.40 1.53
N VAL A 85 3.95 1.55 0.92
CA VAL A 85 4.88 2.25 0.02
C VAL A 85 5.13 3.65 0.55
N GLY A 86 6.38 4.06 0.54
CA GLY A 86 6.77 5.41 0.95
C GLY A 86 7.60 6.13 -0.13
N PRO A 87 7.55 7.45 -0.20
CA PRO A 87 8.32 8.22 -1.18
C PRO A 87 9.83 8.25 -0.87
N LEU A 88 10.22 7.92 0.35
CA LEU A 88 11.59 7.87 0.81
C LEU A 88 11.75 6.78 1.88
N PHE A 89 12.99 6.33 2.08
CA PHE A 89 13.28 5.36 3.12
C PHE A 89 13.17 5.99 4.52
N ASN A 90 12.34 5.37 5.36
CA ASN A 90 12.19 5.74 6.77
C ASN A 90 12.39 4.47 7.63
N PRO A 91 13.45 4.42 8.47
CA PRO A 91 13.77 3.25 9.28
C PRO A 91 12.68 2.94 10.32
N ASP A 92 11.93 3.91 10.80
CA ASP A 92 10.87 3.67 11.77
C ASP A 92 9.63 3.06 11.12
N VAL A 93 9.34 3.42 9.86
CA VAL A 93 8.33 2.72 9.05
C VAL A 93 8.74 1.25 8.84
N ALA A 94 10.01 1.00 8.49
CA ALA A 94 10.53 -0.35 8.33
C ALA A 94 10.34 -1.20 9.61
N LYS A 95 10.65 -0.63 10.79
CA LYS A 95 10.45 -1.31 12.08
C LYS A 95 8.99 -1.70 12.32
N VAL A 96 8.06 -0.79 12.08
CA VAL A 96 6.61 -1.06 12.25
C VAL A 96 6.17 -2.15 11.30
N CYS A 97 6.53 -2.06 10.04
CA CYS A 97 6.18 -3.05 9.01
C CYS A 97 6.75 -4.43 9.33
N ASN A 98 8.03 -4.51 9.72
CA ASN A 98 8.66 -5.78 10.12
C ASN A 98 7.97 -6.43 11.33
N ARG A 99 7.61 -5.65 12.37
CA ARG A 99 6.87 -6.16 13.53
C ARG A 99 5.50 -6.72 13.19
N ARG A 100 4.88 -6.20 12.14
CA ARG A 100 3.55 -6.59 11.69
C ARG A 100 3.60 -7.57 10.51
N LEU A 101 4.78 -7.97 10.06
CA LEU A 101 4.99 -8.86 8.91
C LEU A 101 4.32 -8.33 7.63
N VAL A 102 4.36 -7.03 7.44
CA VAL A 102 3.83 -6.32 6.27
C VAL A 102 4.99 -5.83 5.43
N PRO A 103 5.05 -6.13 4.12
CA PRO A 103 6.12 -5.61 3.25
C PRO A 103 6.13 -4.08 3.20
N TYR A 104 7.33 -3.51 3.21
CA TYR A 104 7.56 -2.09 3.01
C TYR A 104 8.44 -1.85 1.79
N THR A 105 7.97 -0.99 0.88
CA THR A 105 8.69 -0.60 -0.34
C THR A 105 8.98 0.90 -0.29
N PRO A 106 10.16 1.32 0.18
CA PRO A 106 10.55 2.73 0.20
C PRO A 106 11.03 3.20 -1.16
N GLY A 107 10.79 4.49 -1.46
CA GLY A 107 11.51 5.19 -2.51
C GLY A 107 12.96 5.43 -2.10
N CYS A 108 13.90 5.17 -3.01
CA CYS A 108 15.33 5.38 -2.79
C CYS A 108 15.92 6.14 -3.98
N GLY A 109 16.60 7.25 -3.71
CA GLY A 109 17.25 8.07 -4.73
C GLY A 109 18.73 7.74 -4.95
N THR A 110 19.33 6.94 -4.07
CA THR A 110 20.78 6.62 -4.10
C THR A 110 21.00 5.14 -3.80
N VAL A 111 22.16 4.62 -4.25
CA VAL A 111 22.61 3.24 -3.95
C VAL A 111 22.75 3.02 -2.44
N THR A 112 23.19 4.04 -1.70
CA THR A 112 23.31 3.98 -0.24
C THR A 112 21.95 3.77 0.42
N GLU A 113 20.92 4.51 0.01
CA GLU A 113 19.55 4.33 0.53
C GLU A 113 18.99 2.94 0.19
N ILE A 114 19.27 2.42 -1.00
CA ILE A 114 18.87 1.05 -1.39
C ILE A 114 19.52 0.03 -0.43
N GLY A 115 20.82 0.17 -0.17
CA GLY A 115 21.54 -0.70 0.77
C GLY A 115 20.94 -0.63 2.18
N GLN A 116 20.68 0.57 2.68
CA GLN A 116 20.06 0.76 4.00
C GLN A 116 18.65 0.15 4.07
N ALA A 117 17.85 0.30 3.02
CA ALA A 117 16.52 -0.29 2.95
C ALA A 117 16.58 -1.82 2.98
N GLN A 118 17.52 -2.43 2.22
CA GLN A 118 17.74 -3.89 2.24
C GLN A 118 18.16 -4.39 3.62
N GLU A 119 19.10 -3.71 4.28
CA GLU A 119 19.54 -4.05 5.65
C GLU A 119 18.39 -3.93 6.67
N ALA A 120 17.47 -3.00 6.45
CA ALA A 120 16.29 -2.83 7.28
C ALA A 120 15.16 -3.85 6.97
N GLY A 121 15.33 -4.74 6.00
CA GLY A 121 14.37 -5.78 5.67
C GLY A 121 13.26 -5.35 4.70
N CYS A 122 13.50 -4.31 3.90
CA CYS A 122 12.56 -3.84 2.87
C CYS A 122 12.64 -4.67 1.58
#